data_b8d14bdc34e4960bd1a99cafcdfe23e4
#
_entry.id   b8d14bdc34e4960bd1a99cafcdfe23e4
#
_cell.length_a   1.000
_cell.length_b   1.000
_cell.length_c   1.000
_cell.angle_alpha   90.00
_cell.angle_beta   90.00
_cell.angle_gamma   90.00
#
_symmetry.space_group_name_H-M   'P 1'
#
loop_
_entity.id
_entity.type
_entity.pdbx_description
1 polymer ?
#
loop_
_entity_poly.entity_id
_entity_poly.type
_entity_poly.pdbx_seq_one_letter_code
_entity_poly.pdbx_strand_id
1 'polypeptide(L)'
;MTTDPRRELLLDLLNAALTAVDGRRCTRAALAAAPGGPLWVAAVGKAAAAMALGAHEARGPDIERTLVITKDGHTEPRLAGLPGVEILHSSHPVPDERSLAAGARLLGFVDALPADAWPLFLVSGGASSLVEVPAAGMTLADLQRLNREGLAGGADIGELNRRRAAVSRIKGGRLAARLADRPGLALFISDVPGDDPAVIGSGLLAAAAGGDGLVRRVIARVEDALQAVRERAAPLSVAVAAERFTGAAERVAVRCVHELHLGEAQVQAWGGESVVQLPPGAGRGGRSQHLALTAARLIAGEEDLLLLAAGTDGTDGPTPDAGAIVDGGTAARAAAAGFAVEECLRRADSGRALEAAGDLLRTGPTGTNVGDLVIGLKLAAGAPPRRHGGARTRML
;
A
#
# COMPACT_ATOMS: atom_id res chain seq x y z
N MET A 1 22.06 17.34 -17.19
CA MET A 1 22.29 17.44 -15.74
C MET A 1 22.55 16.02 -15.26
N THR A 2 23.67 15.73 -14.65
CA THR A 2 23.99 14.40 -14.08
C THR A 2 23.09 14.20 -12.86
N THR A 3 22.34 13.13 -12.85
CA THR A 3 21.48 12.75 -11.71
C THR A 3 22.39 12.47 -10.50
N ASP A 4 22.03 12.96 -9.32
CA ASP A 4 22.78 12.67 -8.09
C ASP A 4 22.77 11.15 -7.83
N PRO A 5 23.92 10.48 -7.76
CA PRO A 5 24.02 9.03 -7.58
C PRO A 5 23.37 8.54 -6.27
N ARG A 6 23.20 9.41 -5.28
CA ARG A 6 22.51 9.09 -4.02
C ARG A 6 21.00 8.96 -4.23
N ARG A 7 20.42 9.77 -5.13
CA ARG A 7 19.00 9.63 -5.53
C ARG A 7 18.78 8.33 -6.31
N GLU A 8 19.74 7.97 -7.21
CA GLU A 8 19.69 6.69 -7.90
C GLU A 8 19.75 5.50 -6.91
N LEU A 9 20.57 5.59 -5.87
CA LEU A 9 20.63 4.58 -4.81
C LEU A 9 19.28 4.45 -4.07
N LEU A 10 18.66 5.57 -3.66
CA LEU A 10 17.34 5.54 -3.01
C LEU A 10 16.28 4.87 -3.89
N LEU A 11 16.27 5.17 -5.19
CA LEU A 11 15.37 4.53 -6.15
C LEU A 11 15.65 3.04 -6.30
N ASP A 12 16.91 2.62 -6.32
CA ASP A 12 17.30 1.21 -6.38
C ASP A 12 16.86 0.44 -5.12
N LEU A 13 17.01 1.05 -3.94
CA LEU A 13 16.54 0.48 -2.67
C LEU A 13 15.00 0.37 -2.63
N LEU A 14 14.29 1.40 -3.08
CA LEU A 14 12.83 1.34 -3.21
C LEU A 14 12.40 0.24 -4.17
N ASN A 15 13.04 0.13 -5.34
CA ASN A 15 12.72 -0.92 -6.32
C ASN A 15 12.96 -2.32 -5.76
N ALA A 16 14.01 -2.52 -4.98
CA ALA A 16 14.26 -3.80 -4.29
C ALA A 16 13.14 -4.12 -3.29
N ALA A 17 12.74 -3.13 -2.49
CA ALA A 17 11.64 -3.24 -1.55
C ALA A 17 10.32 -3.61 -2.25
N LEU A 18 9.92 -2.85 -3.28
CA LEU A 18 8.71 -3.10 -4.05
C LEU A 18 8.72 -4.47 -4.73
N THR A 19 9.88 -4.89 -5.26
CA THR A 19 10.05 -6.21 -5.89
C THR A 19 9.85 -7.36 -4.91
N ALA A 20 10.30 -7.21 -3.67
CA ALA A 20 10.16 -8.24 -2.63
C ALA A 20 8.71 -8.48 -2.22
N VAL A 21 7.88 -7.42 -2.27
CA VAL A 21 6.47 -7.46 -1.87
C VAL A 21 5.50 -7.37 -3.05
N ASP A 22 5.99 -7.55 -4.28
CA ASP A 22 5.18 -7.52 -5.50
C ASP A 22 4.08 -8.58 -5.46
N GLY A 23 2.82 -8.16 -5.61
CA GLY A 23 1.65 -9.02 -5.44
C GLY A 23 1.61 -10.20 -6.41
N ARG A 24 2.06 -10.00 -7.65
CA ARG A 24 2.13 -11.06 -8.67
C ARG A 24 3.16 -12.12 -8.26
N ARG A 25 4.36 -11.70 -7.87
CA ARG A 25 5.46 -12.62 -7.49
C ARG A 25 5.14 -13.38 -6.21
N CYS A 26 4.66 -12.68 -5.19
CA CYS A 26 4.31 -13.28 -3.90
C CYS A 26 3.15 -14.28 -4.05
N THR A 27 2.10 -13.95 -4.82
CA THR A 27 0.98 -14.86 -5.07
C THR A 27 1.43 -16.08 -5.87
N ARG A 28 2.22 -15.90 -6.93
CA ARG A 28 2.76 -17.01 -7.72
C ARG A 28 3.58 -17.97 -6.85
N ALA A 29 4.45 -17.45 -6.01
CA ALA A 29 5.27 -18.26 -5.09
C ALA A 29 4.42 -19.01 -4.06
N ALA A 30 3.40 -18.35 -3.49
CA ALA A 30 2.51 -18.94 -2.49
C ALA A 30 1.66 -20.09 -3.07
N LEU A 31 1.36 -20.08 -4.37
CA LEU A 31 0.54 -21.08 -5.04
C LEU A 31 1.33 -22.23 -5.66
N ALA A 32 2.66 -22.18 -5.67
CA ALA A 32 3.51 -23.22 -6.27
C ALA A 32 3.28 -24.62 -5.66
N ALA A 33 2.87 -24.70 -4.39
CA ALA A 33 2.59 -25.94 -3.67
C ALA A 33 1.10 -26.09 -3.30
N ALA A 34 0.19 -25.32 -3.92
CA ALA A 34 -1.24 -25.41 -3.63
C ALA A 34 -1.86 -26.66 -4.25
N PRO A 35 -2.90 -27.26 -3.63
CA PRO A 35 -3.60 -28.42 -4.18
C PRO A 35 -4.14 -28.19 -5.59
N GLY A 36 -4.26 -29.25 -6.40
CA GLY A 36 -4.90 -29.23 -7.72
C GLY A 36 -6.42 -29.13 -7.64
N GLY A 37 -7.05 -28.76 -8.76
CA GLY A 37 -8.50 -28.72 -8.90
C GLY A 37 -9.00 -27.38 -9.46
N PRO A 38 -10.30 -27.30 -9.82
CA PRO A 38 -10.89 -26.10 -10.39
C PRO A 38 -10.89 -24.96 -9.36
N LEU A 39 -10.31 -23.81 -9.76
CA LEU A 39 -10.17 -22.63 -8.92
C LEU A 39 -11.17 -21.53 -9.33
N TRP A 40 -11.80 -20.94 -8.35
CA TRP A 40 -12.52 -19.68 -8.47
C TRP A 40 -11.81 -18.62 -7.67
N VAL A 41 -11.31 -17.58 -8.34
CA VAL A 41 -10.46 -16.54 -7.76
C VAL A 41 -11.25 -15.27 -7.52
N ALA A 42 -11.28 -14.77 -6.28
CA ALA A 42 -11.79 -13.46 -5.93
C ALA A 42 -10.67 -12.59 -5.39
N ALA A 43 -10.29 -11.54 -6.12
CA ALA A 43 -9.22 -10.62 -5.77
C ALA A 43 -9.80 -9.24 -5.42
N VAL A 44 -9.50 -8.71 -4.23
CA VAL A 44 -10.03 -7.43 -3.74
C VAL A 44 -8.93 -6.59 -3.10
N GLY A 45 -8.75 -5.36 -3.56
CA GLY A 45 -7.77 -4.43 -2.99
C GLY A 45 -6.94 -3.71 -4.05
N LYS A 46 -6.01 -2.85 -3.62
CA LYS A 46 -5.14 -2.08 -4.51
C LYS A 46 -4.16 -2.96 -5.30
N ALA A 47 -3.71 -4.08 -4.71
CA ALA A 47 -2.84 -5.06 -5.37
C ALA A 47 -3.61 -6.20 -6.05
N ALA A 48 -4.95 -6.18 -6.04
CA ALA A 48 -5.79 -7.29 -6.50
C ALA A 48 -5.47 -7.77 -7.92
N ALA A 49 -5.27 -6.84 -8.85
CA ALA A 49 -4.95 -7.17 -10.24
C ALA A 49 -3.59 -7.88 -10.38
N ALA A 50 -2.55 -7.39 -9.70
CA ALA A 50 -1.23 -8.02 -9.70
C ALA A 50 -1.28 -9.42 -9.05
N MET A 51 -1.98 -9.55 -7.91
CA MET A 51 -2.16 -10.85 -7.25
C MET A 51 -2.91 -11.84 -8.13
N ALA A 52 -3.99 -11.42 -8.80
CA ALA A 52 -4.74 -12.26 -9.72
C ALA A 52 -3.88 -12.71 -10.91
N LEU A 53 -3.06 -11.82 -11.47
CA LEU A 53 -2.10 -12.21 -12.52
C LEU A 53 -1.11 -13.26 -12.01
N GLY A 54 -0.58 -13.10 -10.80
CA GLY A 54 0.28 -14.10 -10.16
C GLY A 54 -0.39 -15.47 -9.99
N ALA A 55 -1.69 -15.49 -9.67
CA ALA A 55 -2.48 -16.70 -9.60
C ALA A 55 -2.62 -17.38 -10.99
N HIS A 56 -2.94 -16.59 -12.02
CA HIS A 56 -3.02 -17.10 -13.40
C HIS A 56 -1.67 -17.62 -13.91
N GLU A 57 -0.57 -16.98 -13.56
CA GLU A 57 0.77 -17.49 -13.93
C GLU A 57 1.14 -18.80 -13.22
N ALA A 58 0.66 -19.00 -12.00
CA ALA A 58 0.92 -20.22 -11.24
C ALA A 58 -0.02 -21.37 -11.62
N ARG A 59 -1.30 -21.07 -11.85
CA ARG A 59 -2.38 -22.03 -11.88
C ARG A 59 -3.41 -21.77 -12.99
N GLY A 60 -3.05 -21.02 -14.05
CA GLY A 60 -3.97 -20.61 -15.11
C GLY A 60 -4.87 -21.72 -15.68
N PRO A 61 -4.36 -22.92 -15.99
CA PRO A 61 -5.18 -24.02 -16.50
C PRO A 61 -6.28 -24.51 -15.56
N ASP A 62 -6.12 -24.29 -14.25
CA ASP A 62 -7.07 -24.71 -13.22
C ASP A 62 -8.09 -23.59 -12.88
N ILE A 63 -7.85 -22.35 -13.31
CA ILE A 63 -8.71 -21.21 -12.97
C ILE A 63 -9.87 -21.14 -13.96
N GLU A 64 -11.09 -21.40 -13.47
CA GLU A 64 -12.32 -21.31 -14.25
C GLU A 64 -12.90 -19.89 -14.28
N ARG A 65 -12.85 -19.20 -13.14
CA ARG A 65 -13.36 -17.83 -13.01
C ARG A 65 -12.50 -16.96 -12.11
N THR A 66 -12.39 -15.69 -12.50
CA THR A 66 -11.70 -14.68 -11.71
C THR A 66 -12.55 -13.43 -11.64
N LEU A 67 -12.80 -12.95 -10.42
CA LEU A 67 -13.37 -11.64 -10.13
C LEU A 67 -12.28 -10.77 -9.51
N VAL A 68 -11.94 -9.66 -10.16
CA VAL A 68 -10.99 -8.66 -9.65
C VAL A 68 -11.74 -7.39 -9.31
N ILE A 69 -11.60 -6.90 -8.09
CA ILE A 69 -12.17 -5.62 -7.64
C ILE A 69 -11.03 -4.75 -7.13
N THR A 70 -10.77 -3.66 -7.84
CA THR A 70 -9.64 -2.78 -7.54
C THR A 70 -10.00 -1.30 -7.66
N LYS A 71 -9.09 -0.43 -7.26
CA LYS A 71 -9.21 1.03 -7.37
C LYS A 71 -8.94 1.47 -8.83
N ASP A 72 -9.54 2.60 -9.22
CA ASP A 72 -9.20 3.25 -10.49
C ASP A 72 -7.68 3.43 -10.65
N GLY A 73 -7.16 3.13 -11.84
CA GLY A 73 -5.73 3.20 -12.16
C GLY A 73 -4.88 2.01 -11.73
N HIS A 74 -5.36 1.14 -10.83
CA HIS A 74 -4.65 -0.07 -10.39
C HIS A 74 -5.01 -1.28 -11.27
N THR A 75 -4.74 -1.20 -12.55
CA THR A 75 -5.05 -2.22 -13.55
C THR A 75 -3.85 -3.07 -13.91
N GLU A 76 -4.12 -4.27 -14.43
CA GLU A 76 -3.14 -5.15 -15.05
C GLU A 76 -3.67 -5.56 -16.44
N PRO A 77 -3.19 -4.92 -17.50
CA PRO A 77 -3.73 -5.14 -18.87
C PRO A 77 -3.69 -6.59 -19.32
N ARG A 78 -2.73 -7.39 -18.84
CA ARG A 78 -2.59 -8.82 -19.17
C ARG A 78 -3.76 -9.68 -18.67
N LEU A 79 -4.51 -9.22 -17.67
CA LEU A 79 -5.72 -9.91 -17.20
C LEU A 79 -6.91 -9.74 -18.12
N ALA A 80 -7.06 -8.58 -18.77
CA ALA A 80 -8.24 -8.23 -19.55
C ALA A 80 -8.50 -9.16 -20.75
N GLY A 81 -7.47 -9.87 -21.23
CA GLY A 81 -7.58 -10.83 -22.33
C GLY A 81 -7.76 -12.29 -21.89
N LEU A 82 -7.76 -12.58 -20.59
CA LEU A 82 -7.86 -13.96 -20.10
C LEU A 82 -9.32 -14.42 -20.01
N PRO A 83 -9.62 -15.67 -20.40
CA PRO A 83 -10.96 -16.23 -20.29
C PRO A 83 -11.46 -16.25 -18.83
N GLY A 84 -12.75 -15.99 -18.65
CA GLY A 84 -13.39 -16.07 -17.32
C GLY A 84 -13.00 -14.96 -16.33
N VAL A 85 -12.23 -13.95 -16.76
CA VAL A 85 -11.84 -12.82 -15.93
C VAL A 85 -12.84 -11.66 -16.05
N GLU A 86 -13.31 -11.21 -14.90
CA GLU A 86 -14.16 -10.02 -14.75
C GLU A 86 -13.42 -9.01 -13.87
N ILE A 87 -13.30 -7.75 -14.31
CA ILE A 87 -12.61 -6.69 -13.57
C ILE A 87 -13.59 -5.56 -13.28
N LEU A 88 -13.69 -5.18 -12.02
CA LEU A 88 -14.49 -4.06 -11.53
C LEU A 88 -13.60 -3.00 -10.91
N HIS A 89 -13.85 -1.74 -11.28
CA HIS A 89 -13.22 -0.57 -10.66
C HIS A 89 -14.16 0.03 -9.63
N SER A 90 -13.63 0.31 -8.44
CA SER A 90 -14.41 0.78 -7.31
C SER A 90 -13.74 1.96 -6.59
N SER A 91 -14.46 2.59 -5.68
CA SER A 91 -14.05 3.82 -5.01
C SER A 91 -13.18 3.58 -3.78
N HIS A 92 -12.16 4.40 -3.64
CA HIS A 92 -11.26 4.43 -2.48
C HIS A 92 -10.75 5.87 -2.25
N PRO A 93 -10.66 6.41 -1.03
CA PRO A 93 -10.87 5.73 0.29
C PRO A 93 -12.32 5.76 0.81
N VAL A 94 -13.21 6.48 0.16
CA VAL A 94 -14.62 6.61 0.58
C VAL A 94 -15.49 5.77 -0.35
N PRO A 95 -16.36 4.88 0.17
CA PRO A 95 -17.23 4.07 -0.67
C PRO A 95 -18.25 4.93 -1.43
N ASP A 96 -18.58 4.50 -2.64
CA ASP A 96 -19.66 5.04 -3.47
C ASP A 96 -20.58 3.92 -3.99
N GLU A 97 -21.45 4.22 -4.95
CA GLU A 97 -22.37 3.24 -5.54
C GLU A 97 -21.63 2.07 -6.20
N ARG A 98 -20.40 2.30 -6.73
CA ARG A 98 -19.56 1.24 -7.30
C ARG A 98 -19.11 0.25 -6.24
N SER A 99 -18.87 0.73 -5.01
CA SER A 99 -18.51 -0.12 -3.87
C SER A 99 -19.64 -1.06 -3.48
N LEU A 100 -20.88 -0.59 -3.57
CA LEU A 100 -22.09 -1.40 -3.32
C LEU A 100 -22.30 -2.41 -4.43
N ALA A 101 -22.16 -2.01 -5.69
CA ALA A 101 -22.26 -2.89 -6.85
C ALA A 101 -21.17 -3.99 -6.81
N ALA A 102 -19.93 -3.61 -6.50
CA ALA A 102 -18.82 -4.54 -6.36
C ALA A 102 -19.00 -5.50 -5.18
N GLY A 103 -19.54 -5.04 -4.05
CA GLY A 103 -19.88 -5.88 -2.90
C GLY A 103 -20.97 -6.89 -3.23
N ALA A 104 -22.05 -6.46 -3.89
CA ALA A 104 -23.11 -7.36 -4.35
C ALA A 104 -22.59 -8.39 -5.35
N ARG A 105 -21.69 -7.97 -6.27
CA ARG A 105 -21.08 -8.89 -7.25
C ARG A 105 -20.17 -9.91 -6.58
N LEU A 106 -19.34 -9.49 -5.59
CA LEU A 106 -18.51 -10.38 -4.79
C LEU A 106 -19.35 -11.43 -4.05
N LEU A 107 -20.46 -10.98 -3.43
CA LEU A 107 -21.37 -11.87 -2.73
C LEU A 107 -22.00 -12.89 -3.68
N GLY A 108 -22.51 -12.43 -4.84
CA GLY A 108 -23.04 -13.32 -5.88
C GLY A 108 -22.01 -14.27 -6.46
N PHE A 109 -20.73 -13.87 -6.54
CA PHE A 109 -19.63 -14.74 -6.95
C PHE A 109 -19.40 -15.87 -5.96
N VAL A 110 -19.41 -15.55 -4.65
CA VAL A 110 -19.28 -16.57 -3.57
C VAL A 110 -20.49 -17.51 -3.54
N ASP A 111 -21.70 -16.97 -3.68
CA ASP A 111 -22.94 -17.77 -3.66
C ASP A 111 -23.04 -18.71 -4.89
N ALA A 112 -22.38 -18.38 -6.00
CA ALA A 112 -22.37 -19.17 -7.22
C ALA A 112 -21.24 -20.21 -7.32
N LEU A 113 -20.41 -20.34 -6.28
CA LEU A 113 -19.29 -21.30 -6.26
C LEU A 113 -19.80 -22.75 -6.47
N PRO A 114 -19.35 -23.48 -7.50
CA PRO A 114 -19.66 -24.90 -7.67
C PRO A 114 -19.19 -25.74 -6.48
N ALA A 115 -19.84 -26.88 -6.24
CA ALA A 115 -19.52 -27.72 -5.07
C ALA A 115 -18.08 -28.26 -5.10
N ASP A 116 -17.53 -28.50 -6.27
CA ASP A 116 -16.19 -29.02 -6.54
C ASP A 116 -15.13 -27.93 -6.75
N ALA A 117 -15.54 -26.65 -6.88
CA ALA A 117 -14.60 -25.55 -7.03
C ALA A 117 -13.93 -25.18 -5.70
N TRP A 118 -12.64 -24.89 -5.78
CA TRP A 118 -11.83 -24.47 -4.64
C TRP A 118 -11.69 -22.94 -4.63
N PRO A 119 -12.23 -22.24 -3.61
CA PRO A 119 -12.16 -20.79 -3.54
C PRO A 119 -10.75 -20.32 -3.19
N LEU A 120 -10.24 -19.40 -4.01
CA LEU A 120 -9.00 -18.66 -3.77
C LEU A 120 -9.33 -17.17 -3.61
N PHE A 121 -9.08 -16.63 -2.43
CA PHE A 121 -9.22 -15.21 -2.16
C PHE A 121 -7.86 -14.53 -2.11
N LEU A 122 -7.76 -13.38 -2.77
CA LEU A 122 -6.55 -12.54 -2.83
C LEU A 122 -6.93 -11.16 -2.31
N VAL A 123 -6.46 -10.80 -1.12
CA VAL A 123 -6.89 -9.58 -0.44
C VAL A 123 -5.70 -8.68 -0.13
N SER A 124 -5.83 -7.39 -0.40
CA SER A 124 -4.83 -6.38 -0.07
C SER A 124 -5.49 -5.12 0.49
N GLY A 125 -4.68 -4.17 0.94
CA GLY A 125 -5.15 -2.90 1.45
C GLY A 125 -6.12 -2.18 0.51
N GLY A 126 -7.01 -1.40 1.11
CA GLY A 126 -8.09 -0.70 0.41
C GLY A 126 -9.40 -1.50 0.27
N ALA A 127 -9.40 -2.82 0.48
CA ALA A 127 -10.57 -3.67 0.33
C ALA A 127 -11.80 -3.19 1.13
N SER A 128 -11.59 -2.58 2.29
CA SER A 128 -12.67 -2.06 3.15
C SER A 128 -13.62 -1.06 2.48
N SER A 129 -13.10 -0.23 1.57
CA SER A 129 -13.90 0.76 0.84
C SER A 129 -14.31 0.31 -0.53
N LEU A 130 -13.54 -0.59 -1.15
CA LEU A 130 -13.79 -1.09 -2.50
C LEU A 130 -15.03 -2.00 -2.58
N VAL A 131 -15.36 -2.72 -1.52
CA VAL A 131 -16.52 -3.60 -1.47
C VAL A 131 -17.37 -3.37 -0.22
N GLU A 132 -18.69 -3.25 -0.42
CA GLU A 132 -19.63 -3.15 0.70
C GLU A 132 -21.00 -3.75 0.35
N VAL A 133 -21.57 -4.47 1.30
CA VAL A 133 -22.98 -4.87 1.30
C VAL A 133 -23.57 -4.39 2.62
N PRO A 134 -24.32 -3.28 2.63
CA PRO A 134 -24.84 -2.69 3.84
C PRO A 134 -25.78 -3.62 4.61
N ALA A 135 -25.75 -3.53 5.93
CA ALA A 135 -26.78 -4.14 6.77
C ALA A 135 -28.16 -3.51 6.48
N ALA A 136 -29.23 -4.22 6.83
CA ALA A 136 -30.60 -3.73 6.63
C ALA A 136 -30.78 -2.36 7.30
N GLY A 137 -31.37 -1.41 6.58
CA GLY A 137 -31.61 -0.05 7.03
C GLY A 137 -30.41 0.91 6.94
N MET A 138 -29.22 0.43 6.54
CA MET A 138 -28.05 1.29 6.31
C MET A 138 -28.03 1.81 4.88
N THR A 139 -27.80 3.10 4.72
CA THR A 139 -27.68 3.78 3.43
C THR A 139 -26.21 4.04 3.07
N LEU A 140 -25.94 4.34 1.80
CA LEU A 140 -24.61 4.79 1.37
C LEU A 140 -24.16 6.06 2.12
N ALA A 141 -25.07 6.99 2.37
CA ALA A 141 -24.78 8.21 3.12
C ALA A 141 -24.32 7.91 4.57
N ASP A 142 -24.92 6.90 5.22
CA ASP A 142 -24.50 6.45 6.55
C ASP A 142 -23.10 5.86 6.54
N LEU A 143 -22.78 5.05 5.54
CA LEU A 143 -21.44 4.48 5.35
C LEU A 143 -20.39 5.56 5.10
N GLN A 144 -20.72 6.55 4.25
CA GLN A 144 -19.84 7.67 3.96
C GLN A 144 -19.61 8.55 5.21
N ARG A 145 -20.66 8.78 6.01
CA ARG A 145 -20.55 9.49 7.29
C ARG A 145 -19.61 8.74 8.24
N LEU A 146 -19.82 7.45 8.45
CA LEU A 146 -19.00 6.58 9.30
C LEU A 146 -17.52 6.61 8.87
N ASN A 147 -17.25 6.56 7.57
CA ASN A 147 -15.88 6.62 7.05
C ASN A 147 -15.25 8.00 7.27
N ARG A 148 -15.98 9.11 7.01
CA ARG A 148 -15.47 10.47 7.24
C ARG A 148 -15.17 10.72 8.72
N GLU A 149 -16.06 10.32 9.60
CA GLU A 149 -15.88 10.46 11.05
C GLU A 149 -14.67 9.66 11.55
N GLY A 150 -14.50 8.44 11.05
CA GLY A 150 -13.36 7.58 11.39
C GLY A 150 -12.02 8.17 10.91
N LEU A 151 -11.99 8.72 9.70
CA LEU A 151 -10.78 9.33 9.13
C LEU A 151 -10.44 10.68 9.78
N ALA A 152 -11.45 11.48 10.14
CA ALA A 152 -11.26 12.79 10.74
C ALA A 152 -11.02 12.75 12.25
N GLY A 153 -11.60 11.78 12.96
CA GLY A 153 -11.62 11.73 14.42
C GLY A 153 -10.39 11.10 15.07
N GLY A 154 -9.40 10.62 14.30
CA GLY A 154 -8.24 9.94 14.87
C GLY A 154 -8.60 8.67 15.66
N ALA A 155 -9.76 8.07 15.36
CA ALA A 155 -10.18 6.82 15.99
C ALA A 155 -9.14 5.73 15.76
N ASP A 156 -8.92 4.88 16.77
CA ASP A 156 -8.14 3.67 16.62
C ASP A 156 -8.68 2.83 15.45
N ILE A 157 -7.81 2.37 14.59
CA ILE A 157 -8.16 1.60 13.39
C ILE A 157 -9.00 0.36 13.75
N GLY A 158 -8.73 -0.26 14.88
CA GLY A 158 -9.49 -1.40 15.40
C GLY A 158 -10.95 -1.03 15.70
N GLU A 159 -11.19 0.13 16.32
CA GLU A 159 -12.54 0.64 16.59
C GLU A 159 -13.27 0.97 15.28
N LEU A 160 -12.60 1.65 14.35
CA LEU A 160 -13.19 1.94 13.03
C LEU A 160 -13.56 0.65 12.29
N ASN A 161 -12.71 -0.37 12.31
CA ASN A 161 -12.99 -1.66 11.69
C ASN A 161 -14.16 -2.40 12.39
N ARG A 162 -14.27 -2.35 13.72
CA ARG A 162 -15.44 -2.88 14.43
C ARG A 162 -16.74 -2.20 14.00
N ARG A 163 -16.74 -0.86 13.90
CA ARG A 163 -17.91 -0.08 13.44
C ARG A 163 -18.28 -0.43 11.99
N ARG A 164 -17.30 -0.53 11.09
CA ARG A 164 -17.52 -0.96 9.70
C ARG A 164 -18.11 -2.37 9.63
N ALA A 165 -17.56 -3.30 10.40
CA ALA A 165 -18.08 -4.67 10.46
C ALA A 165 -19.52 -4.71 10.98
N ALA A 166 -19.89 -3.92 11.99
CA ALA A 166 -21.23 -3.91 12.57
C ALA A 166 -22.33 -3.54 11.55
N VAL A 167 -22.01 -2.70 10.56
CA VAL A 167 -22.96 -2.19 9.56
C VAL A 167 -22.84 -2.89 8.19
N SER A 168 -22.10 -3.98 8.11
CA SER A 168 -21.80 -4.70 6.86
C SER A 168 -22.31 -6.14 6.90
N ARG A 169 -22.72 -6.68 5.75
CA ARG A 169 -23.13 -8.09 5.58
C ARG A 169 -21.98 -8.98 5.07
N ILE A 170 -20.81 -8.42 4.79
CA ILE A 170 -19.66 -9.16 4.25
C ILE A 170 -18.40 -9.03 5.12
N LYS A 171 -18.29 -8.01 5.96
CA LYS A 171 -17.13 -7.79 6.85
C LYS A 171 -17.26 -8.54 8.17
N GLY A 172 -16.18 -8.55 8.99
CA GLY A 172 -16.17 -9.22 10.29
C GLY A 172 -16.41 -10.73 10.19
N GLY A 173 -15.83 -11.39 9.20
CA GLY A 173 -15.94 -12.84 8.97
C GLY A 173 -17.21 -13.28 8.27
N ARG A 174 -18.16 -12.37 7.95
CA ARG A 174 -19.45 -12.75 7.37
C ARG A 174 -19.35 -13.29 5.95
N LEU A 175 -18.34 -12.83 5.15
CA LEU A 175 -18.10 -13.41 3.84
C LEU A 175 -17.52 -14.83 3.96
N ALA A 176 -16.58 -15.05 4.88
CA ALA A 176 -16.01 -16.36 5.17
C ALA A 176 -17.08 -17.35 5.68
N ALA A 177 -18.00 -16.89 6.52
CA ALA A 177 -19.10 -17.72 7.02
C ALA A 177 -20.01 -18.30 5.93
N ARG A 178 -20.07 -17.65 4.74
CA ARG A 178 -20.82 -18.19 3.59
C ARG A 178 -20.17 -19.41 2.94
N LEU A 179 -18.88 -19.59 3.17
CA LEU A 179 -18.16 -20.76 2.66
C LEU A 179 -18.39 -21.99 3.53
N ALA A 180 -18.90 -21.83 4.74
CA ALA A 180 -19.06 -22.89 5.74
C ALA A 180 -17.72 -23.65 5.92
N ASP A 181 -17.74 -24.97 5.92
CA ASP A 181 -16.55 -25.84 6.06
C ASP A 181 -15.82 -26.09 4.72
N ARG A 182 -16.16 -25.34 3.66
CA ARG A 182 -15.54 -25.53 2.35
C ARG A 182 -14.05 -25.23 2.43
N PRO A 183 -13.17 -26.17 2.04
CA PRO A 183 -11.75 -25.91 2.01
C PRO A 183 -11.41 -24.85 0.96
N GLY A 184 -10.50 -23.94 1.30
CA GLY A 184 -10.07 -22.87 0.40
C GLY A 184 -8.84 -22.14 0.94
N LEU A 185 -8.37 -21.14 0.21
CA LEU A 185 -7.19 -20.36 0.55
C LEU A 185 -7.47 -18.86 0.44
N ALA A 186 -7.07 -18.11 1.46
CA ALA A 186 -7.02 -16.68 1.43
C ALA A 186 -5.57 -16.20 1.58
N LEU A 187 -5.06 -15.48 0.58
CA LEU A 187 -3.75 -14.86 0.58
C LEU A 187 -3.89 -13.36 0.80
N PHE A 188 -3.07 -12.81 1.69
CA PHE A 188 -3.13 -11.41 2.07
C PHE A 188 -1.81 -10.71 1.81
N ILE A 189 -1.88 -9.48 1.28
CA ILE A 189 -0.84 -8.46 1.38
C ILE A 189 -1.29 -7.48 2.45
N SER A 190 -0.47 -7.32 3.49
CA SER A 190 -0.87 -6.57 4.68
C SER A 190 -0.31 -5.16 4.70
N ASP A 191 -1.20 -4.18 4.91
CA ASP A 191 -0.88 -2.79 5.20
C ASP A 191 -1.28 -2.38 6.64
N VAL A 192 -1.70 -3.34 7.47
CA VAL A 192 -2.17 -3.09 8.83
C VAL A 192 -1.14 -3.51 9.89
N PRO A 193 -1.05 -2.81 11.04
CA PRO A 193 -0.23 -3.25 12.15
C PRO A 193 -0.63 -4.64 12.65
N GLY A 194 0.36 -5.49 12.91
CA GLY A 194 0.16 -6.84 13.42
C GLY A 194 -0.24 -7.89 12.37
N ASP A 195 -0.46 -7.50 11.13
CA ASP A 195 -0.72 -8.39 9.98
C ASP A 195 -1.87 -9.40 10.19
N ASP A 196 -2.83 -9.04 11.04
CA ASP A 196 -3.95 -9.91 11.37
C ASP A 196 -4.99 -9.94 10.23
N PRO A 197 -5.27 -11.10 9.61
CA PRO A 197 -6.34 -11.26 8.62
C PRO A 197 -7.72 -10.80 9.12
N ALA A 198 -7.94 -10.80 10.45
CA ALA A 198 -9.17 -10.28 11.04
C ALA A 198 -9.32 -8.76 10.95
N VAL A 199 -8.23 -8.04 10.66
CA VAL A 199 -8.19 -6.58 10.50
C VAL A 199 -8.15 -6.17 9.04
N ILE A 200 -7.42 -6.91 8.20
CA ILE A 200 -7.26 -6.61 6.77
C ILE A 200 -8.63 -6.59 6.08
N GLY A 201 -8.91 -5.49 5.35
CA GLY A 201 -10.21 -5.32 4.68
C GLY A 201 -11.40 -5.24 5.65
N SER A 202 -11.20 -4.80 6.89
CA SER A 202 -12.18 -4.83 7.99
C SER A 202 -12.69 -6.25 8.28
N GLY A 203 -11.80 -7.23 8.18
CA GLY A 203 -12.11 -8.61 8.45
C GLY A 203 -13.02 -9.26 7.40
N LEU A 204 -12.89 -8.89 6.12
CA LEU A 204 -13.67 -9.47 5.03
C LEU A 204 -13.64 -11.01 5.06
N LEU A 205 -12.46 -11.57 5.33
CA LEU A 205 -12.22 -13.02 5.46
C LEU A 205 -11.67 -13.39 6.85
N ALA A 206 -12.02 -12.66 7.89
CA ALA A 206 -11.75 -13.09 9.26
C ALA A 206 -12.35 -14.47 9.51
N ALA A 207 -11.79 -15.23 10.46
CA ALA A 207 -12.35 -16.53 10.81
C ALA A 207 -13.82 -16.39 11.23
N ALA A 208 -14.66 -17.27 10.69
CA ALA A 208 -16.07 -17.30 11.06
C ALA A 208 -16.24 -17.77 12.52
N ALA A 209 -17.28 -17.31 13.17
CA ALA A 209 -17.66 -17.82 14.49
C ALA A 209 -18.00 -19.32 14.35
N GLY A 210 -17.25 -20.16 15.06
CA GLY A 210 -17.36 -21.63 14.96
C GLY A 210 -16.35 -22.29 14.02
N GLY A 211 -15.50 -21.51 13.36
CA GLY A 211 -14.50 -22.01 12.41
C GLY A 211 -15.00 -22.02 10.96
N ASP A 212 -14.08 -22.27 10.05
CA ASP A 212 -14.35 -22.46 8.61
C ASP A 212 -13.21 -23.24 7.97
N GLY A 213 -13.40 -23.72 6.73
CA GLY A 213 -12.39 -24.47 5.97
C GLY A 213 -11.29 -23.61 5.32
N LEU A 214 -11.28 -22.29 5.54
CA LEU A 214 -10.40 -21.37 4.83
C LEU A 214 -9.03 -21.24 5.50
N VAL A 215 -7.98 -21.64 4.80
CA VAL A 215 -6.60 -21.38 5.22
C VAL A 215 -6.24 -19.94 4.90
N ARG A 216 -5.69 -19.20 5.87
CA ARG A 216 -5.30 -17.80 5.74
C ARG A 216 -3.79 -17.64 5.83
N ARG A 217 -3.20 -16.90 4.88
CA ARG A 217 -1.76 -16.67 4.84
C ARG A 217 -1.45 -15.25 4.40
N VAL A 218 -0.68 -14.53 5.20
CA VAL A 218 -0.05 -13.27 4.78
C VAL A 218 1.19 -13.60 3.95
N ILE A 219 1.29 -13.07 2.74
CA ILE A 219 2.34 -13.37 1.76
C ILE A 219 3.27 -12.19 1.48
N ALA A 220 2.91 -10.98 1.92
CA ALA A 220 3.77 -9.82 1.88
C ALA A 220 3.35 -8.81 2.97
N ARG A 221 4.34 -8.19 3.60
CA ARG A 221 4.21 -7.18 4.64
C ARG A 221 5.38 -6.20 4.58
N VAL A 222 5.28 -5.11 5.30
CA VAL A 222 6.30 -4.05 5.26
C VAL A 222 7.68 -4.54 5.72
N GLU A 223 7.76 -5.51 6.64
CA GLU A 223 9.03 -6.10 7.09
C GLU A 223 9.77 -6.80 5.95
N ASP A 224 9.06 -7.45 5.02
CA ASP A 224 9.67 -8.10 3.85
C ASP A 224 10.30 -7.05 2.91
N ALA A 225 9.64 -5.89 2.75
CA ALA A 225 10.17 -4.75 2.01
C ALA A 225 11.42 -4.16 2.68
N LEU A 226 11.38 -3.98 4.01
CA LEU A 226 12.50 -3.46 4.79
C LEU A 226 13.70 -4.42 4.78
N GLN A 227 13.46 -5.73 4.83
CA GLN A 227 14.51 -6.73 4.71
C GLN A 227 15.20 -6.67 3.34
N ALA A 228 14.42 -6.47 2.27
CA ALA A 228 14.98 -6.29 0.92
C ALA A 228 15.82 -5.01 0.78
N VAL A 229 15.44 -3.91 1.45
CA VAL A 229 16.28 -2.71 1.55
C VAL A 229 17.61 -3.05 2.21
N ARG A 230 17.59 -3.77 3.37
CA ARG A 230 18.79 -4.18 4.09
C ARG A 230 19.73 -5.02 3.22
N GLU A 231 19.19 -6.00 2.51
CA GLU A 231 19.97 -6.88 1.64
C GLU A 231 20.54 -6.12 0.43
N ARG A 232 19.74 -5.24 -0.17
CA ARG A 232 20.14 -4.48 -1.35
C ARG A 232 21.16 -3.40 -1.07
N ALA A 233 21.11 -2.77 0.10
CA ALA A 233 22.02 -1.71 0.49
C ALA A 233 23.46 -2.19 0.77
N ALA A 234 23.68 -3.49 0.99
CA ALA A 234 25.03 -4.02 1.20
C ALA A 234 25.98 -3.63 0.04
N PRO A 235 27.23 -3.19 0.29
CA PRO A 235 27.97 -3.29 1.55
C PRO A 235 27.84 -2.07 2.49
N LEU A 236 26.92 -1.15 2.28
CA LEU A 236 26.71 -0.03 3.19
C LEU A 236 26.19 -0.55 4.54
N SER A 237 26.45 0.21 5.62
CA SER A 237 25.87 -0.09 6.93
C SER A 237 24.38 0.28 6.93
N VAL A 238 23.52 -0.62 7.41
CA VAL A 238 22.06 -0.46 7.35
C VAL A 238 21.45 -0.65 8.73
N ALA A 239 20.62 0.31 9.16
CA ALA A 239 19.69 0.18 10.26
C ALA A 239 18.26 0.11 9.75
N VAL A 240 17.49 -0.84 10.23
CA VAL A 240 16.05 -0.97 9.94
C VAL A 240 15.30 -0.84 11.26
N ALA A 241 14.29 0.03 11.29
CA ALA A 241 13.48 0.23 12.47
C ALA A 241 12.75 -1.07 12.86
N ALA A 242 12.77 -1.40 14.16
CA ALA A 242 12.11 -2.59 14.68
C ALA A 242 10.58 -2.43 14.76
N GLU A 243 10.11 -1.19 14.89
CA GLU A 243 8.70 -0.88 15.05
C GLU A 243 8.18 -0.07 13.86
N ARG A 244 6.98 -0.39 13.41
CA ARG A 244 6.27 0.40 12.40
C ARG A 244 5.95 1.78 12.94
N PHE A 245 6.14 2.79 12.11
CA PHE A 245 5.70 4.13 12.47
C PHE A 245 4.18 4.28 12.28
N THR A 246 3.58 5.09 13.16
CA THR A 246 2.17 5.50 13.11
C THR A 246 2.04 6.95 13.56
N GLY A 247 0.86 7.55 13.33
CA GLY A 247 0.54 8.90 13.80
C GLY A 247 0.87 10.01 12.81
N ALA A 248 0.96 11.24 13.28
CA ALA A 248 1.10 12.41 12.41
C ALA A 248 2.40 12.39 11.59
N ALA A 249 2.30 12.67 10.29
CA ALA A 249 3.41 12.64 9.35
C ALA A 249 4.57 13.54 9.78
N GLU A 250 4.27 14.70 10.39
CA GLU A 250 5.28 15.62 10.90
C GLU A 250 6.09 15.00 12.06
N ARG A 251 5.42 14.29 12.98
CA ARG A 251 6.11 13.61 14.09
C ARG A 251 6.96 12.45 13.61
N VAL A 252 6.47 11.72 12.61
CA VAL A 252 7.24 10.64 11.97
C VAL A 252 8.47 11.23 11.29
N ALA A 253 8.34 12.32 10.53
CA ALA A 253 9.47 13.00 9.91
C ALA A 253 10.53 13.45 10.92
N VAL A 254 10.10 14.09 12.03
CA VAL A 254 11.01 14.50 13.12
C VAL A 254 11.75 13.29 13.68
N ARG A 255 11.06 12.19 13.95
CA ARG A 255 11.69 10.97 14.45
C ARG A 255 12.70 10.39 13.45
N CYS A 256 12.31 10.21 12.18
CA CYS A 256 13.20 9.65 11.17
C CYS A 256 14.46 10.52 10.96
N VAL A 257 14.32 11.84 10.89
CA VAL A 257 15.46 12.76 10.75
C VAL A 257 16.34 12.72 12.00
N HIS A 258 15.76 12.72 13.19
CA HIS A 258 16.51 12.62 14.44
C HIS A 258 17.32 11.30 14.53
N GLU A 259 16.69 10.16 14.20
CA GLU A 259 17.36 8.87 14.17
C GLU A 259 18.47 8.85 13.10
N LEU A 260 18.22 9.48 11.94
CA LEU A 260 19.22 9.58 10.86
C LEU A 260 20.45 10.41 11.29
N HIS A 261 20.24 11.51 12.03
CA HIS A 261 21.34 12.32 12.58
C HIS A 261 22.18 11.54 13.61
N LEU A 262 21.52 10.90 14.57
CA LEU A 262 22.18 10.21 15.67
C LEU A 262 22.78 8.85 15.26
N GLY A 263 22.20 8.20 14.25
CA GLY A 263 22.62 6.89 13.82
C GLY A 263 23.96 6.90 13.10
N GLU A 264 24.74 5.81 13.25
CA GLU A 264 26.01 5.60 12.55
C GLU A 264 25.79 4.93 11.18
N ALA A 265 24.61 4.36 10.93
CA ALA A 265 24.30 3.67 9.68
C ALA A 265 24.19 4.64 8.51
N GLN A 266 24.76 4.26 7.36
CA GLN A 266 24.72 5.04 6.12
C GLN A 266 23.32 5.00 5.47
N VAL A 267 22.58 3.92 5.69
CA VAL A 267 21.19 3.74 5.26
C VAL A 267 20.34 3.46 6.49
N GLN A 268 19.23 4.16 6.60
CA GLN A 268 18.21 3.85 7.61
C GLN A 268 16.86 3.69 6.93
N ALA A 269 16.08 2.69 7.35
CA ALA A 269 14.79 2.41 6.75
C ALA A 269 13.70 2.17 7.80
N TRP A 270 12.55 2.74 7.54
CA TRP A 270 11.36 2.66 8.39
C TRP A 270 10.15 2.30 7.54
N GLY A 271 9.24 1.52 8.11
CA GLY A 271 7.97 1.18 7.50
C GLY A 271 6.80 1.49 8.42
N GLY A 272 5.63 1.75 7.86
CA GLY A 272 4.44 2.02 8.66
C GLY A 272 3.35 2.73 7.89
N GLU A 273 2.50 3.46 8.61
CA GLU A 273 1.46 4.29 8.02
C GLU A 273 1.26 5.56 8.83
N SER A 274 1.56 6.71 8.22
CA SER A 274 1.33 8.02 8.83
C SER A 274 -0.04 8.59 8.46
N VAL A 275 -0.44 9.67 9.13
CA VAL A 275 -1.66 10.41 8.83
C VAL A 275 -1.37 11.90 8.72
N VAL A 276 -2.16 12.61 7.92
CA VAL A 276 -2.15 14.07 7.84
C VAL A 276 -3.52 14.59 8.23
N GLN A 277 -3.56 15.51 9.15
CA GLN A 277 -4.78 16.22 9.50
C GLN A 277 -5.04 17.32 8.46
N LEU A 278 -6.11 17.15 7.68
CA LEU A 278 -6.43 18.08 6.61
C LEU A 278 -7.17 19.31 7.14
N PRO A 279 -6.64 20.53 6.95
CA PRO A 279 -7.36 21.76 7.27
C PRO A 279 -8.50 22.00 6.26
N PRO A 280 -9.49 22.86 6.58
CA PRO A 280 -10.46 23.31 5.60
C PRO A 280 -9.76 23.96 4.39
N GLY A 281 -10.13 23.53 3.18
CA GLY A 281 -9.49 24.00 1.95
C GLY A 281 -8.04 23.53 1.79
N ALA A 282 -7.72 22.32 2.27
CA ALA A 282 -6.42 21.68 2.10
C ALA A 282 -5.93 21.74 0.64
N GLY A 283 -4.61 21.88 0.47
CA GLY A 283 -3.97 21.87 -0.83
C GLY A 283 -3.79 20.48 -1.42
N ARG A 284 -2.83 20.34 -2.35
CA ARG A 284 -2.50 19.08 -3.02
C ARG A 284 -1.35 18.37 -2.30
N GLY A 285 -1.52 17.08 -2.06
CA GLY A 285 -0.49 16.22 -1.47
C GLY A 285 -1.10 15.01 -0.81
N GLY A 286 -0.23 14.16 -0.29
CA GLY A 286 -0.56 13.03 0.56
C GLY A 286 0.37 12.97 1.77
N ARG A 287 0.25 11.92 2.57
CA ARG A 287 0.97 11.76 3.84
C ARG A 287 2.48 11.57 3.65
N SER A 288 2.89 10.80 2.62
CA SER A 288 4.31 10.61 2.31
C SER A 288 4.95 11.89 1.77
N GLN A 289 4.26 12.65 0.93
CA GLN A 289 4.69 13.97 0.48
C GLN A 289 4.79 14.97 1.64
N HIS A 290 3.83 14.93 2.58
CA HIS A 290 3.84 15.79 3.75
C HIS A 290 5.00 15.46 4.71
N LEU A 291 5.24 14.17 4.94
CA LEU A 291 6.40 13.66 5.67
C LEU A 291 7.71 14.12 5.01
N ALA A 292 7.83 13.93 3.69
CA ALA A 292 9.03 14.31 2.95
C ALA A 292 9.28 15.82 3.01
N LEU A 293 8.26 16.68 2.82
CA LEU A 293 8.44 18.13 2.90
C LEU A 293 8.81 18.59 4.32
N THR A 294 8.27 17.92 5.35
CA THR A 294 8.67 18.16 6.74
C THR A 294 10.14 17.79 6.96
N ALA A 295 10.56 16.63 6.45
CA ALA A 295 11.97 16.21 6.51
C ALA A 295 12.88 17.19 5.77
N ALA A 296 12.50 17.65 4.56
CA ALA A 296 13.26 18.63 3.78
C ALA A 296 13.49 19.94 4.54
N ARG A 297 12.52 20.39 5.33
CA ARG A 297 12.68 21.54 6.22
C ARG A 297 13.71 21.29 7.31
N LEU A 298 13.68 20.10 7.90
CA LEU A 298 14.55 19.74 9.04
C LEU A 298 16.01 19.56 8.62
N ILE A 299 16.26 19.03 7.40
CA ILE A 299 17.61 18.82 6.86
C ILE A 299 18.07 19.96 5.95
N ALA A 300 17.41 21.11 5.97
CA ALA A 300 17.74 22.24 5.11
C ALA A 300 19.20 22.69 5.29
N GLY A 301 19.98 22.73 4.19
CA GLY A 301 21.40 23.09 4.20
C GLY A 301 22.35 21.92 4.48
N GLU A 302 21.86 20.73 4.80
CA GLU A 302 22.69 19.55 5.04
C GLU A 302 22.94 18.78 3.73
N GLU A 303 24.19 18.80 3.26
CA GLU A 303 24.52 18.21 1.94
C GLU A 303 24.68 16.69 1.97
N ASP A 304 24.87 16.07 3.12
CA ASP A 304 25.10 14.64 3.32
C ASP A 304 23.84 13.83 3.57
N LEU A 305 22.70 14.48 3.76
CA LEU A 305 21.41 13.84 4.07
C LEU A 305 20.45 13.85 2.89
N LEU A 306 19.85 12.69 2.62
CA LEU A 306 18.71 12.53 1.73
C LEU A 306 17.66 11.66 2.39
N LEU A 307 16.39 11.89 2.04
CA LEU A 307 15.29 11.07 2.53
C LEU A 307 14.27 10.82 1.41
N LEU A 308 13.89 9.56 1.22
CA LEU A 308 12.77 9.13 0.40
C LEU A 308 11.61 8.79 1.32
N ALA A 309 10.40 9.25 1.00
CA ALA A 309 9.17 8.80 1.62
C ALA A 309 8.13 8.47 0.54
N ALA A 310 7.55 7.28 0.57
CA ALA A 310 6.63 6.82 -0.47
C ALA A 310 5.60 5.81 0.04
N GLY A 311 4.37 5.91 -0.49
CA GLY A 311 3.38 4.85 -0.43
C GLY A 311 3.77 3.69 -1.35
N THR A 312 3.76 2.47 -0.83
CA THR A 312 4.17 1.28 -1.60
C THR A 312 3.21 0.93 -2.73
N ASP A 313 1.96 1.41 -2.71
CA ASP A 313 0.98 1.21 -3.80
C ASP A 313 1.20 2.12 -5.02
N GLY A 314 2.15 3.07 -4.92
CA GLY A 314 2.50 4.00 -5.99
C GLY A 314 1.64 5.26 -6.06
N THR A 315 0.78 5.47 -5.04
CA THR A 315 -0.05 6.67 -4.92
C THR A 315 0.04 7.25 -3.50
N ASP A 316 -0.11 8.57 -3.36
CA ASP A 316 -0.08 9.23 -2.07
C ASP A 316 -1.22 10.26 -1.96
N GLY A 317 -2.21 9.94 -1.11
CA GLY A 317 -3.45 10.71 -1.02
C GLY A 317 -4.22 10.72 -2.35
N PRO A 318 -4.77 11.86 -2.78
CA PRO A 318 -5.51 12.00 -4.03
C PRO A 318 -4.57 12.31 -5.22
N THR A 319 -3.27 12.02 -5.13
CA THR A 319 -2.28 12.32 -6.18
C THR A 319 -1.80 11.05 -6.90
N PRO A 320 -1.31 11.17 -8.15
CA PRO A 320 -0.67 10.07 -8.87
C PRO A 320 0.79 9.86 -8.45
N ASP A 321 1.28 10.69 -7.55
CA ASP A 321 2.67 10.65 -7.07
C ASP A 321 2.77 9.66 -5.90
N ALA A 322 3.81 8.83 -5.87
CA ALA A 322 4.02 7.87 -4.78
C ALA A 322 4.51 8.54 -3.48
N GLY A 323 5.16 9.70 -3.61
CA GLY A 323 5.80 10.42 -2.53
C GLY A 323 6.84 11.40 -3.03
N ALA A 324 8.00 11.48 -2.35
CA ALA A 324 9.09 12.36 -2.76
C ALA A 324 10.47 11.85 -2.29
N ILE A 325 11.52 12.36 -2.98
CA ILE A 325 12.92 12.25 -2.54
C ILE A 325 13.42 13.67 -2.27
N VAL A 326 13.82 13.92 -1.05
CA VAL A 326 14.26 15.26 -0.57
C VAL A 326 15.71 15.25 -0.11
N ASP A 327 16.33 16.43 -0.19
CA ASP A 327 17.71 16.69 0.24
C ASP A 327 17.82 18.08 0.92
N GLY A 328 18.99 18.44 1.38
CA GLY A 328 19.23 19.74 2.04
C GLY A 328 18.93 20.97 1.18
N GLY A 329 18.81 20.82 -0.15
CA GLY A 329 18.45 21.89 -1.08
C GLY A 329 16.97 22.01 -1.40
N THR A 330 16.14 21.01 -1.04
CA THR A 330 14.71 20.96 -1.39
C THR A 330 13.96 22.22 -0.94
N ALA A 331 14.13 22.63 0.32
CA ALA A 331 13.43 23.80 0.87
C ALA A 331 13.81 25.10 0.13
N ALA A 332 15.08 25.26 -0.23
CA ALA A 332 15.56 26.41 -1.00
C ALA A 332 15.00 26.42 -2.44
N ARG A 333 14.93 25.25 -3.11
CA ARG A 333 14.32 25.13 -4.45
C ARG A 333 12.82 25.48 -4.43
N ALA A 334 12.08 24.97 -3.45
CA ALA A 334 10.67 25.31 -3.27
C ALA A 334 10.49 26.82 -3.04
N ALA A 335 11.27 27.42 -2.15
CA ALA A 335 11.22 28.86 -1.85
C ALA A 335 11.56 29.73 -3.08
N ALA A 336 12.57 29.36 -3.86
CA ALA A 336 12.93 30.05 -5.09
C ALA A 336 11.81 29.98 -6.16
N ALA A 337 10.99 28.95 -6.12
CA ALA A 337 9.80 28.79 -6.97
C ALA A 337 8.53 29.46 -6.37
N GLY A 338 8.64 30.19 -5.26
CA GLY A 338 7.54 30.94 -4.64
C GLY A 338 6.70 30.16 -3.63
N PHE A 339 7.18 28.98 -3.18
CA PHE A 339 6.48 28.14 -2.19
C PHE A 339 7.18 28.25 -0.83
N ALA A 340 6.54 28.95 0.12
CA ALA A 340 6.98 28.97 1.50
C ALA A 340 6.65 27.62 2.17
N VAL A 341 7.68 26.85 2.55
CA VAL A 341 7.53 25.48 3.07
C VAL A 341 6.58 25.40 4.26
N GLU A 342 6.72 26.33 5.23
CA GLU A 342 5.86 26.40 6.43
C GLU A 342 4.39 26.59 6.07
N GLU A 343 4.11 27.45 5.07
CA GLU A 343 2.74 27.69 4.60
C GLU A 343 2.17 26.45 3.90
N CYS A 344 2.99 25.80 3.05
CA CYS A 344 2.60 24.58 2.37
C CYS A 344 2.30 23.43 3.35
N LEU A 345 3.10 23.28 4.40
CA LEU A 345 2.85 22.30 5.47
C LEU A 345 1.55 22.62 6.20
N ARG A 346 1.36 23.87 6.64
CA ARG A 346 0.15 24.29 7.36
C ARG A 346 -1.14 24.08 6.54
N ARG A 347 -1.06 24.19 5.21
CA ARG A 347 -2.18 24.01 4.28
C ARG A 347 -2.30 22.58 3.72
N ALA A 348 -1.44 21.64 4.14
CA ALA A 348 -1.32 20.31 3.53
C ALA A 348 -1.15 20.38 1.99
N ASP A 349 -0.34 21.34 1.49
CA ASP A 349 -0.07 21.59 0.06
C ASP A 349 1.35 21.14 -0.33
N SER A 350 1.81 20.06 0.26
CA SER A 350 3.17 19.53 0.11
C SER A 350 3.49 19.14 -1.32
N GLY A 351 2.51 18.61 -2.07
CA GLY A 351 2.70 18.14 -3.43
C GLY A 351 3.09 19.27 -4.39
N ARG A 352 2.52 20.48 -4.23
CA ARG A 352 2.88 21.62 -5.09
C ARG A 352 4.30 22.15 -4.78
N ALA A 353 4.67 22.21 -3.51
CA ALA A 353 6.01 22.63 -3.12
C ALA A 353 7.08 21.64 -3.64
N LEU A 354 6.84 20.32 -3.48
CA LEU A 354 7.75 19.27 -3.95
C LEU A 354 7.81 19.19 -5.48
N GLU A 355 6.70 19.41 -6.18
CA GLU A 355 6.68 19.50 -7.65
C GLU A 355 7.55 20.67 -8.14
N ALA A 356 7.39 21.83 -7.50
CA ALA A 356 8.16 23.03 -7.84
C ALA A 356 9.67 22.86 -7.52
N ALA A 357 10.01 22.07 -6.49
CA ALA A 357 11.39 21.72 -6.16
C ALA A 357 11.97 20.63 -7.09
N GLY A 358 11.14 19.94 -7.89
CA GLY A 358 11.58 18.83 -8.75
C GLY A 358 11.80 17.52 -8.01
N ASP A 359 11.17 17.34 -6.85
CA ASP A 359 11.46 16.25 -5.90
C ASP A 359 10.34 15.20 -5.78
N LEU A 360 9.23 15.35 -6.52
CA LEU A 360 8.18 14.35 -6.54
C LEU A 360 8.65 13.00 -7.10
N LEU A 361 8.19 11.94 -6.49
CA LEU A 361 8.44 10.57 -6.91
C LEU A 361 7.19 10.01 -7.61
N ARG A 362 7.37 9.51 -8.84
CA ARG A 362 6.31 8.89 -9.64
C ARG A 362 6.73 7.48 -10.01
N THR A 363 5.99 6.50 -9.57
CA THR A 363 6.20 5.08 -9.89
C THR A 363 5.10 4.51 -10.78
N GLY A 364 3.92 5.14 -10.77
CA GLY A 364 2.69 4.51 -11.19
C GLY A 364 2.28 3.39 -10.21
N PRO A 365 1.19 2.67 -10.49
CA PRO A 365 0.75 1.54 -9.68
C PRO A 365 1.83 0.47 -9.61
N THR A 366 2.17 0.02 -8.41
CA THR A 366 3.30 -0.89 -8.14
C THR A 366 2.90 -2.36 -8.07
N GLY A 367 1.60 -2.65 -8.02
CA GLY A 367 1.10 -4.03 -7.86
C GLY A 367 1.21 -4.57 -6.43
N THR A 368 1.52 -3.72 -5.45
CA THR A 368 1.54 -4.07 -4.02
C THR A 368 0.84 -3.02 -3.16
N ASN A 369 0.70 -3.28 -1.86
CA ASN A 369 0.32 -2.30 -0.84
C ASN A 369 0.64 -2.85 0.56
N VAL A 370 1.82 -2.51 1.06
CA VAL A 370 2.27 -2.87 2.42
C VAL A 370 2.44 -1.64 3.33
N GLY A 371 1.74 -0.54 3.02
CA GLY A 371 1.86 0.74 3.74
C GLY A 371 2.89 1.66 3.11
N ASP A 372 3.55 2.48 3.93
CA ASP A 372 4.52 3.47 3.51
C ASP A 372 5.94 3.05 3.90
N LEU A 373 6.91 3.47 3.08
CA LEU A 373 8.34 3.31 3.34
C LEU A 373 9.00 4.69 3.46
N VAL A 374 9.93 4.81 4.42
CA VAL A 374 10.87 5.91 4.52
C VAL A 374 12.28 5.33 4.45
N ILE A 375 13.13 5.87 3.58
CA ILE A 375 14.54 5.46 3.46
C ILE A 375 15.41 6.72 3.54
N GLY A 376 16.25 6.80 4.56
CA GLY A 376 17.22 7.87 4.76
C GLY A 376 18.63 7.43 4.36
N LEU A 377 19.37 8.36 3.73
CA LEU A 377 20.79 8.21 3.46
C LEU A 377 21.59 9.27 4.21
N LYS A 378 22.71 8.84 4.77
CA LYS A 378 23.73 9.69 5.38
C LYS A 378 25.06 9.42 4.68
N LEU A 379 25.29 10.13 3.56
CA LEU A 379 26.44 9.94 2.69
C LEU A 379 26.98 11.30 2.24
N ALA A 380 28.28 11.54 2.45
CA ALA A 380 28.93 12.76 1.97
C ALA A 380 28.73 12.95 0.46
N ALA A 381 28.50 14.19 0.03
CA ALA A 381 28.40 14.56 -1.36
C ALA A 381 29.69 14.15 -2.10
N GLY A 382 29.57 13.39 -3.20
CA GLY A 382 30.71 12.91 -3.97
C GLY A 382 31.29 11.55 -3.57
N ALA A 383 30.78 10.89 -2.52
CA ALA A 383 31.11 9.49 -2.24
C ALA A 383 30.37 8.58 -3.25
N PRO A 384 31.04 7.91 -4.20
CA PRO A 384 30.32 7.07 -5.15
C PRO A 384 29.81 5.82 -4.44
N PRO A 385 28.52 5.46 -4.60
CA PRO A 385 28.08 4.12 -4.23
C PRO A 385 28.88 3.11 -5.06
N ARG A 386 29.55 2.17 -4.41
CA ARG A 386 30.26 1.10 -5.11
C ARG A 386 29.22 0.27 -5.88
N ARG A 387 29.27 0.35 -7.22
CA ARG A 387 28.36 -0.39 -8.10
C ARG A 387 28.69 -1.88 -8.00
N HIS A 388 27.72 -2.68 -7.54
CA HIS A 388 27.72 -4.10 -7.90
C HIS A 388 27.17 -4.23 -9.32
N GLY A 389 27.96 -4.88 -10.20
CA GLY A 389 27.58 -5.20 -11.58
C GLY A 389 26.35 -6.13 -11.56
N GLY A 390 25.17 -5.58 -11.68
CA GLY A 390 23.90 -6.27 -11.86
C GLY A 390 23.21 -5.71 -13.09
N ALA A 391 22.73 -6.59 -13.97
CA ALA A 391 22.12 -6.30 -15.26
C ALA A 391 21.05 -5.21 -15.13
N ARG A 392 21.11 -4.24 -16.03
CA ARG A 392 20.06 -3.20 -16.20
C ARG A 392 18.75 -3.89 -16.56
N THR A 393 17.88 -4.04 -15.59
CA THR A 393 16.47 -4.34 -15.87
C THR A 393 15.82 -3.02 -16.28
N ARG A 394 15.35 -2.96 -17.51
CA ARG A 394 14.63 -1.81 -18.05
C ARG A 394 13.35 -1.61 -17.21
N MET A 395 13.12 -0.36 -16.78
CA MET A 395 11.82 0.08 -16.30
C MET A 395 10.75 -0.27 -17.35
N LEU A 396 9.68 -0.89 -16.89
CA LEU A 396 8.41 -1.01 -17.62
C LEU A 396 7.58 0.24 -17.37
#